data_03df796b45c466a1fdab86e4e60f666b
#
_entry.id   03df796b45c466a1fdab86e4e60f666b
#
_cell.length_a   1.000
_cell.length_b   1.000
_cell.length_c   1.000
_cell.angle_alpha   90.00
_cell.angle_beta   90.00
_cell.angle_gamma   90.00
#
_symmetry.space_group_name_H-M   'P 1'
#
loop_
_entity.id
_entity.type
_entity.pdbx_description
1 polymer ?
#
loop_
_entity_poly.entity_id
_entity_poly.type
_entity_poly.pdbx_seq_one_letter_code
_entity_poly.pdbx_strand_id
1 'polypeptide(L)'
;MSLKDMRMKMIRLNQLKLPVDHTREQLIHKTAQYLRIPAADILELQIVRQSLDARKKPALFYNYSVNVTVKKEEKVYKDACRRLGKANVLLTEKTEYLFPAEGSTQQKHPTVIIGMGPAGLFCGYYLAQ
;
A
#
# COMPACT_ATOMS: atom_id res chain seq x y z
N MET A 1 -25.94 12.15 -1.28
CA MET A 1 -24.81 11.28 -0.94
C MET A 1 -23.62 11.78 -1.72
N SER A 2 -22.69 12.44 -1.06
CA SER A 2 -21.56 13.12 -1.73
C SER A 2 -20.53 12.07 -2.15
N LEU A 3 -19.90 12.25 -3.32
CA LEU A 3 -18.75 11.46 -3.81
C LEU A 3 -17.56 11.39 -2.82
N LYS A 4 -17.57 12.20 -1.77
CA LYS A 4 -16.60 12.18 -0.66
C LYS A 4 -16.76 11.00 0.30
N ASP A 5 -17.94 10.37 0.35
CA ASP A 5 -18.24 9.28 1.32
C ASP A 5 -17.85 7.88 0.83
N MET A 6 -17.39 7.74 -0.42
CA MET A 6 -16.97 6.46 -0.98
C MET A 6 -15.47 6.20 -0.90
N ARG A 7 -14.71 6.97 -0.15
CA ARG A 7 -13.28 6.65 0.07
C ARG A 7 -13.18 5.47 1.01
N MET A 8 -12.89 4.31 0.45
CA MET A 8 -12.64 3.11 1.25
C MET A 8 -11.44 3.38 2.16
N LYS A 9 -11.72 3.47 3.46
CA LYS A 9 -10.70 3.56 4.48
C LYS A 9 -10.01 2.20 4.58
N MET A 10 -8.73 2.21 4.87
CA MET A 10 -7.91 1.01 5.01
C MET A 10 -7.03 1.15 6.25
N ILE A 11 -6.72 0.04 6.88
CA ILE A 11 -5.77 0.00 7.98
C ILE A 11 -4.39 -0.33 7.40
N ARG A 12 -3.42 0.57 7.57
CA ARG A 12 -2.02 0.30 7.26
C ARG A 12 -1.34 -0.31 8.48
N LEU A 13 -0.76 -1.48 8.28
CA LEU A 13 0.08 -2.14 9.27
C LEU A 13 1.53 -2.11 8.81
N ASN A 14 2.41 -1.71 9.71
CA ASN A 14 3.84 -1.69 9.49
C ASN A 14 4.53 -2.81 10.29
N GLN A 15 5.75 -3.18 9.85
CA GLN A 15 6.63 -4.11 10.54
C GLN A 15 6.09 -5.54 10.73
N LEU A 16 5.34 -6.04 9.74
CA LEU A 16 4.97 -7.44 9.69
C LEU A 16 6.16 -8.27 9.21
N LYS A 17 6.75 -9.05 10.10
CA LYS A 17 7.95 -9.84 9.82
C LYS A 17 7.57 -11.30 9.56
N LEU A 18 8.01 -11.85 8.41
CA LEU A 18 7.85 -13.25 8.02
C LEU A 18 9.16 -13.80 7.43
N PRO A 19 9.40 -15.13 7.51
CA PRO A 19 10.51 -15.78 6.80
C PRO A 19 10.41 -15.55 5.29
N VAL A 20 11.51 -15.63 4.56
CA VAL A 20 11.53 -15.35 3.12
C VAL A 20 10.77 -16.39 2.28
N ASP A 21 10.61 -17.59 2.78
CA ASP A 21 9.93 -18.72 2.15
C ASP A 21 8.41 -18.80 2.45
N HIS A 22 7.84 -17.75 3.09
CA HIS A 22 6.42 -17.74 3.41
C HIS A 22 5.52 -17.63 2.18
N THR A 23 4.28 -18.12 2.30
CA THR A 23 3.24 -17.99 1.29
C THR A 23 2.40 -16.72 1.51
N ARG A 24 1.61 -16.33 0.48
CA ARG A 24 0.64 -15.23 0.60
C ARG A 24 -0.39 -15.48 1.70
N GLU A 25 -0.82 -16.71 1.85
CA GLU A 25 -1.77 -17.12 2.90
C GLU A 25 -1.20 -16.91 4.29
N GLN A 26 0.08 -17.24 4.49
CA GLN A 26 0.77 -16.99 5.76
C GLN A 26 0.86 -15.48 6.07
N LEU A 27 1.04 -14.63 5.06
CA LEU A 27 0.99 -13.17 5.25
C LEU A 27 -0.41 -12.71 5.69
N ILE A 28 -1.48 -13.23 5.07
CA ILE A 28 -2.86 -12.94 5.47
C ILE A 28 -3.11 -13.41 6.90
N HIS A 29 -2.73 -14.64 7.24
CA HIS A 29 -2.87 -15.15 8.59
C HIS A 29 -2.10 -14.33 9.63
N LYS A 30 -0.87 -13.95 9.31
CA LYS A 30 -0.06 -13.09 10.18
C LYS A 30 -0.72 -11.73 10.41
N THR A 31 -1.26 -11.15 9.36
CA THR A 31 -2.01 -9.88 9.42
C THR A 31 -3.25 -10.02 10.29
N ALA A 32 -4.03 -11.09 10.12
CA ALA A 32 -5.21 -11.40 10.94
C ALA A 32 -4.85 -11.55 12.43
N GLN A 33 -3.75 -12.23 12.74
CA GLN A 33 -3.24 -12.36 14.11
C GLN A 33 -2.86 -11.00 14.71
N TYR A 34 -2.18 -10.15 13.93
CA TYR A 34 -1.81 -8.79 14.38
C TYR A 34 -3.05 -7.94 14.69
N LEU A 35 -4.09 -8.06 13.87
CA LEU A 35 -5.36 -7.35 14.08
C LEU A 35 -6.28 -8.04 15.09
N ARG A 36 -6.00 -9.29 15.50
CA ARG A 36 -6.84 -10.15 16.34
C ARG A 36 -8.24 -10.33 15.77
N ILE A 37 -8.31 -10.61 14.49
CA ILE A 37 -9.55 -10.90 13.76
C ILE A 37 -9.43 -12.24 13.03
N PRO A 38 -10.53 -12.88 12.66
CA PRO A 38 -10.52 -14.01 11.74
C PRO A 38 -9.94 -13.62 10.40
N ALA A 39 -9.18 -14.50 9.73
CA ALA A 39 -8.65 -14.25 8.40
C ALA A 39 -9.76 -13.97 7.36
N ALA A 40 -10.95 -14.56 7.53
CA ALA A 40 -12.13 -14.34 6.71
C ALA A 40 -12.73 -12.92 6.82
N ASP A 41 -12.32 -12.14 7.81
CA ASP A 41 -12.73 -10.74 7.96
C ASP A 41 -11.79 -9.77 7.23
N ILE A 42 -10.67 -10.25 6.69
CA ILE A 42 -9.82 -9.49 5.77
C ILE A 42 -10.44 -9.58 4.38
N LEU A 43 -10.97 -8.46 3.89
CA LEU A 43 -11.60 -8.37 2.57
C LEU A 43 -10.57 -8.18 1.46
N GLU A 44 -9.55 -7.37 1.72
CA GLU A 44 -8.47 -7.08 0.77
C GLU A 44 -7.17 -6.86 1.54
N LEU A 45 -6.05 -7.35 0.98
CA LEU A 45 -4.70 -7.11 1.48
C LEU A 45 -3.81 -6.67 0.32
N GLN A 46 -3.25 -5.47 0.44
CA GLN A 46 -2.33 -4.88 -0.51
C GLN A 46 -0.96 -4.68 0.13
N ILE A 47 0.10 -5.20 -0.49
CA ILE A 47 1.47 -4.95 -0.06
C ILE A 47 1.87 -3.56 -0.52
N VAL A 48 2.21 -2.69 0.44
CA VAL A 48 2.69 -1.33 0.18
C VAL A 48 4.21 -1.30 0.10
N ARG A 49 4.85 -2.07 0.98
CA ARG A 49 6.31 -2.17 1.03
C ARG A 49 6.73 -3.57 1.47
N GLN A 50 7.76 -4.07 0.82
CA GLN A 50 8.47 -5.29 1.20
C GLN A 50 9.96 -4.96 1.27
N SER A 51 10.61 -5.27 2.37
CA SER A 51 12.04 -5.08 2.54
C SER A 51 12.69 -6.33 3.16
N LEU A 52 13.87 -6.68 2.68
CA LEU A 52 14.64 -7.81 3.20
C LEU A 52 15.38 -7.40 4.48
N ASP A 53 15.19 -8.16 5.55
CA ASP A 53 15.96 -8.06 6.79
C ASP A 53 16.96 -9.22 6.86
N ALA A 54 18.22 -8.93 6.52
CA ALA A 54 19.34 -9.87 6.51
C ALA A 54 20.33 -9.65 7.67
N ARG A 55 19.94 -8.92 8.71
CA ARG A 55 20.83 -8.56 9.82
C ARG A 55 21.22 -9.73 10.71
N LYS A 56 20.41 -10.78 10.75
CA LYS A 56 20.64 -11.98 11.57
C LYS A 56 20.81 -13.23 10.71
N LYS A 57 21.89 -13.27 9.91
CA LYS A 57 22.23 -14.45 9.10
C LYS A 57 22.45 -15.67 10.01
N PRO A 58 22.07 -16.90 9.58
CA PRO A 58 21.50 -17.25 8.26
C PRO A 58 20.00 -16.97 8.11
N ALA A 59 19.29 -16.58 9.16
CA ALA A 59 17.85 -16.35 9.11
C ALA A 59 17.52 -15.05 8.36
N LEU A 60 16.86 -15.18 7.22
CA LEU A 60 16.40 -14.07 6.40
C LEU A 60 14.89 -13.86 6.59
N PHE A 61 14.48 -12.62 6.67
CA PHE A 61 13.08 -12.26 6.84
C PHE A 61 12.69 -11.14 5.88
N TYR A 62 11.42 -11.16 5.45
CA TYR A 62 10.79 -9.99 4.89
C TYR A 62 10.07 -9.19 5.97
N ASN A 63 10.21 -7.88 5.86
CA ASN A 63 9.45 -6.92 6.68
C ASN A 63 8.47 -6.19 5.77
N TYR A 64 7.18 -6.29 6.08
CA TYR A 64 6.10 -5.78 5.27
C TYR A 64 5.44 -4.55 5.88
N SER A 65 5.02 -3.64 5.01
CA SER A 65 3.93 -2.71 5.28
C SER A 65 2.77 -3.07 4.36
N VAL A 66 1.59 -3.28 4.92
CA VAL A 66 0.40 -3.69 4.18
C VAL A 66 -0.77 -2.74 4.45
N ASN A 67 -1.59 -2.51 3.44
CA ASN A 67 -2.92 -1.92 3.60
C ASN A 67 -3.94 -3.04 3.61
N VAL A 68 -4.85 -3.02 4.56
CA VAL A 68 -5.92 -4.00 4.66
C VAL A 68 -7.28 -3.34 4.80
N THR A 69 -8.24 -3.86 4.05
CA THR A 69 -9.66 -3.57 4.22
C THR A 69 -10.27 -4.71 5.04
N VAL A 70 -10.94 -4.38 6.11
CA VAL A 70 -11.51 -5.36 7.04
C VAL A 70 -12.97 -5.05 7.36
N LYS A 71 -13.70 -6.06 7.78
CA LYS A 71 -15.03 -5.85 8.37
C LYS A 71 -14.89 -5.11 9.71
N LYS A 72 -15.85 -4.19 10.00
CA LYS A 72 -15.88 -3.40 11.25
C LYS A 72 -14.59 -2.61 11.50
N GLU A 73 -14.10 -1.95 10.49
CA GLU A 73 -12.81 -1.25 10.43
C GLU A 73 -12.52 -0.35 11.65
N GLU A 74 -13.46 0.50 12.04
CA GLU A 74 -13.25 1.45 13.15
C GLU A 74 -12.93 0.75 14.48
N LYS A 75 -13.63 -0.35 14.77
CA LYS A 75 -13.39 -1.12 15.98
C LYS A 75 -12.02 -1.78 15.93
N VAL A 76 -11.72 -2.45 14.82
CA VAL A 76 -10.43 -3.13 14.60
C VAL A 76 -9.28 -2.14 14.67
N TYR A 77 -9.42 -0.97 14.04
CA TYR A 77 -8.41 0.09 14.08
C TYR A 77 -8.15 0.59 15.50
N LYS A 78 -9.20 0.93 16.26
CA LYS A 78 -9.07 1.42 17.65
C LYS A 78 -8.37 0.38 18.54
N ASP A 79 -8.74 -0.88 18.42
CA ASP A 79 -8.15 -1.96 19.22
C ASP A 79 -6.70 -2.24 18.82
N ALA A 80 -6.39 -2.23 17.52
CA ALA A 80 -5.04 -2.41 17.02
C ALA A 80 -4.12 -1.24 17.42
N CYS A 81 -4.58 0.01 17.31
CA CYS A 81 -3.83 1.20 17.73
C CYS A 81 -3.47 1.18 19.21
N ARG A 82 -4.41 0.73 20.06
CA ARG A 82 -4.18 0.64 21.51
C ARG A 82 -3.09 -0.36 21.86
N ARG A 83 -3.01 -1.47 21.12
CA ARG A 83 -2.06 -2.57 21.39
C ARG A 83 -0.70 -2.40 20.72
N LEU A 84 -0.69 -1.96 19.46
CA LEU A 84 0.50 -1.94 18.61
C LEU A 84 1.11 -0.55 18.49
N GLY A 85 0.39 0.46 18.94
CA GLY A 85 0.80 1.87 18.86
C GLY A 85 0.52 2.51 17.50
N LYS A 86 0.32 3.81 17.52
CA LYS A 86 0.00 4.62 16.31
C LYS A 86 1.12 4.64 15.26
N ALA A 87 2.34 4.32 15.63
CA ALA A 87 3.45 4.23 14.66
C ALA A 87 3.33 3.00 13.75
N ASN A 88 2.72 1.92 14.25
CA ASN A 88 2.60 0.65 13.54
C ASN A 88 1.23 0.45 12.86
N VAL A 89 0.23 1.20 13.29
CA VAL A 89 -1.15 1.08 12.78
C VAL A 89 -1.66 2.47 12.42
N LEU A 90 -1.92 2.69 11.14
CA LEU A 90 -2.39 3.96 10.60
C LEU A 90 -3.70 3.74 9.85
N LEU A 91 -4.60 4.71 9.95
CA LEU A 91 -5.74 4.77 9.05
C LEU A 91 -5.30 5.48 7.77
N THR A 92 -5.56 4.87 6.63
CA THR A 92 -5.23 5.42 5.31
C THR A 92 -6.43 5.31 4.38
N GLU A 93 -6.43 6.10 3.34
CA GLU A 93 -7.44 6.06 2.28
C GLU A 93 -6.79 5.55 1.00
N LYS A 94 -7.58 4.87 0.16
CA LYS A 94 -7.13 4.51 -1.18
C LYS A 94 -6.94 5.80 -1.98
N THR A 95 -5.72 6.16 -2.25
CA THR A 95 -5.39 7.26 -3.15
C THR A 95 -5.19 6.70 -4.56
N GLU A 96 -5.99 7.17 -5.50
CA GLU A 96 -5.75 6.95 -6.92
C GLU A 96 -5.00 8.15 -7.47
N TYR A 97 -3.99 7.88 -8.27
CA TYR A 97 -3.32 8.94 -9.01
C TYR A 97 -4.28 9.46 -10.08
N LEU A 98 -4.66 10.72 -9.96
CA LEU A 98 -5.41 11.41 -10.98
C LEU A 98 -4.42 12.15 -11.87
N PHE A 99 -4.43 11.81 -13.14
CA PHE A 99 -3.63 12.52 -14.12
C PHE A 99 -4.08 13.99 -14.18
N PRO A 100 -3.17 14.96 -14.21
CA PRO A 100 -3.56 16.37 -14.38
C PRO A 100 -4.31 16.56 -15.70
N ALA A 101 -5.26 17.48 -15.69
CA ALA A 101 -6.04 17.80 -16.89
C ALA A 101 -5.11 18.22 -18.03
N GLU A 102 -5.50 17.85 -19.25
CA GLU A 102 -4.78 18.26 -20.44
C GLU A 102 -4.81 19.78 -20.58
N GLY A 103 -3.69 20.35 -21.02
CA GLY A 103 -3.61 21.78 -21.33
C GLY A 103 -4.42 22.11 -22.58
N SER A 104 -5.03 23.28 -22.61
CA SER A 104 -5.80 23.76 -23.76
C SER A 104 -4.94 24.31 -24.92
N THR A 105 -3.64 24.45 -24.67
CA THR A 105 -2.72 25.05 -25.66
C THR A 105 -2.10 23.96 -26.52
N GLN A 106 -2.36 24.03 -27.83
CA GLN A 106 -1.73 23.11 -28.78
C GLN A 106 -0.23 23.44 -28.91
N GLN A 107 0.61 22.43 -28.72
CA GLN A 107 2.05 22.59 -28.87
C GLN A 107 2.43 22.74 -30.34
N LYS A 108 3.26 23.75 -30.67
CA LYS A 108 3.74 24.02 -32.03
C LYS A 108 4.86 23.07 -32.46
N HIS A 109 5.56 22.47 -31.52
CA HIS A 109 6.72 21.60 -31.76
C HIS A 109 6.59 20.30 -31.01
N PRO A 110 7.17 19.21 -31.54
CA PRO A 110 7.17 17.91 -30.83
C PRO A 110 7.95 18.04 -29.53
N THR A 111 7.48 17.33 -28.49
CA THR A 111 8.17 17.26 -27.20
C THR A 111 9.43 16.41 -27.34
N VAL A 112 10.55 16.95 -26.86
CA VAL A 112 11.84 16.23 -26.82
C VAL A 112 12.15 15.87 -25.37
N ILE A 113 12.41 14.57 -25.11
CA ILE A 113 12.79 14.07 -23.80
C ILE A 113 14.27 13.75 -23.82
N ILE A 114 15.05 14.41 -22.96
CA ILE A 114 16.48 14.18 -22.82
C ILE A 114 16.71 13.35 -21.55
N GLY A 115 17.15 12.10 -21.72
CA GLY A 115 17.43 11.16 -20.64
C GLY A 115 16.45 10.00 -20.58
N MET A 116 16.98 8.78 -20.37
CA MET A 116 16.23 7.52 -20.29
C MET A 116 16.13 6.96 -18.87
N GLY A 117 16.21 7.83 -17.86
CA GLY A 117 15.94 7.44 -16.49
C GLY A 117 14.42 7.25 -16.25
N PRO A 118 14.01 6.82 -15.03
CA PRO A 118 12.59 6.59 -14.72
C PRO A 118 11.69 7.77 -15.07
N ALA A 119 12.12 8.99 -14.78
CA ALA A 119 11.36 10.21 -15.11
C ALA A 119 11.14 10.39 -16.62
N GLY A 120 12.18 10.19 -17.43
CA GLY A 120 12.09 10.31 -18.89
C GLY A 120 11.21 9.23 -19.52
N LEU A 121 11.30 7.98 -19.02
CA LEU A 121 10.46 6.88 -19.49
C LEU A 121 8.98 7.11 -19.17
N PHE A 122 8.66 7.52 -17.94
CA PHE A 122 7.27 7.84 -17.56
C PHE A 122 6.75 9.08 -18.29
N CYS A 123 7.58 10.10 -18.51
CA CYS A 123 7.20 11.25 -19.31
C CYS A 123 6.83 10.83 -20.74
N GLY A 124 7.66 10.01 -21.40
CA GLY A 124 7.37 9.46 -22.72
C GLY A 124 6.11 8.63 -22.78
N TYR A 125 5.92 7.76 -21.80
CA TYR A 125 4.72 6.93 -21.69
C TYR A 125 3.44 7.77 -21.61
N TYR A 126 3.41 8.78 -20.75
CA TYR A 126 2.23 9.63 -20.57
C TYR A 126 1.98 10.59 -21.73
N LEU A 127 3.02 11.05 -22.41
CA LEU A 127 2.85 11.90 -23.60
C LEU A 127 2.41 11.12 -24.85
N ALA A 128 2.51 9.78 -24.82
CA ALA A 128 2.10 8.91 -25.92
C ALA A 128 0.65 8.41 -25.80
N GLN A 129 -0.06 8.72 -24.70
CA GLN A 129 -1.47 8.42 -24.51
C GLN A 129 -2.39 9.47 -25.09
#